data_ed27e25784741f855c9c92ee9663e241
#
_entry.id   ed27e25784741f855c9c92ee9663e241
#
_cell.length_a   1.000
_cell.length_b   1.000
_cell.length_c   1.000
_cell.angle_alpha   90.00
_cell.angle_beta   90.00
_cell.angle_gamma   90.00
#
_symmetry.space_group_name_H-M   'P 1'
#
loop_
_entity.id
_entity.type
_entity.pdbx_description
1 polymer ?
#
loop_
_entity_poly.entity_id
_entity_poly.type
_entity_poly.pdbx_seq_one_letter_code
_entity_poly.pdbx_strand_id
1 'polypeptide(L)'
;MNKGVETGTPLVAAAFASGGGTNVQALLDYQDKLCPWRLSLVVTDRENAEVLERADVAGISTAIIPVQARASSDVAQDMLSVLEAHRVEVIFLAGYLRLIPSEVVNRYRRRILNIHPALLPSFGGKGMYGMRVHQAVVDAGESMTGATVHYVDEEYDRGTIIGQSRVPVEPEDSPEVVAARVLKIEHRLYPLAAEHVCSALIEGREPGPLELPELSSTETTDLEHTE
;
A
#
# COMPACT_ATOMS: atom_id res chain seq x y z
N MET A 1 -7.94 2.36 -36.96
CA MET A 1 -6.54 2.79 -36.77
C MET A 1 -6.39 3.07 -35.29
N ASN A 2 -5.91 2.09 -34.53
CA ASN A 2 -5.60 2.26 -33.10
C ASN A 2 -4.36 3.15 -33.03
N LYS A 3 -4.52 4.38 -32.54
CA LYS A 3 -3.39 5.19 -32.10
C LYS A 3 -2.84 4.49 -30.86
N GLY A 4 -1.68 3.84 -31.01
CA GLY A 4 -0.93 3.35 -29.86
C GLY A 4 -0.71 4.53 -28.92
N VAL A 5 -1.18 4.38 -27.68
CA VAL A 5 -0.81 5.27 -26.58
C VAL A 5 0.69 5.12 -26.45
N GLU A 6 1.45 6.19 -26.71
CA GLU A 6 2.86 6.27 -26.33
C GLU A 6 2.86 6.15 -24.80
N THR A 7 3.22 4.98 -24.30
CA THR A 7 3.37 4.75 -22.88
C THR A 7 4.53 5.60 -22.41
N GLY A 8 4.25 6.65 -21.64
CA GLY A 8 5.26 7.48 -21.01
C GLY A 8 6.24 6.63 -20.18
N THR A 9 7.42 7.15 -19.90
CA THR A 9 8.39 6.46 -19.03
C THR A 9 7.74 6.13 -17.69
N PRO A 10 7.81 4.86 -17.21
CA PRO A 10 7.25 4.49 -15.90
C PRO A 10 7.83 5.35 -14.79
N LEU A 11 7.01 5.74 -13.83
CA LEU A 11 7.45 6.45 -12.63
C LEU A 11 8.36 5.54 -11.77
N VAL A 12 9.41 6.12 -11.22
CA VAL A 12 10.28 5.42 -10.26
C VAL A 12 9.59 5.38 -8.90
N ALA A 13 9.35 4.18 -8.40
CA ALA A 13 8.64 3.96 -7.15
C ALA A 13 9.54 3.42 -6.04
N ALA A 14 9.23 3.79 -4.79
CA ALA A 14 9.73 3.14 -3.60
C ALA A 14 8.57 2.50 -2.82
N ALA A 15 8.83 1.32 -2.21
CA ALA A 15 7.90 0.70 -1.28
C ALA A 15 8.47 0.77 0.14
N PHE A 16 7.62 1.12 1.12
CA PHE A 16 7.98 1.16 2.54
C PHE A 16 7.25 0.06 3.28
N ALA A 17 7.97 -0.76 4.04
CA ALA A 17 7.39 -1.85 4.83
C ALA A 17 8.17 -2.10 6.13
N SER A 18 7.47 -2.47 7.22
CA SER A 18 8.07 -2.77 8.52
C SER A 18 8.13 -4.26 8.86
N GLY A 19 7.63 -5.15 8.00
CA GLY A 19 7.48 -6.58 8.28
C GLY A 19 7.62 -7.47 7.06
N GLY A 20 6.69 -8.42 6.88
CA GLY A 20 6.74 -9.50 5.88
C GLY A 20 6.75 -9.05 4.42
N GLY A 21 6.21 -7.87 4.10
CA GLY A 21 6.25 -7.31 2.75
C GLY A 21 5.37 -8.03 1.73
N THR A 22 4.30 -8.70 2.15
CA THR A 22 3.40 -9.41 1.21
C THR A 22 2.72 -8.47 0.22
N ASN A 23 2.35 -7.26 0.65
CA ASN A 23 1.86 -6.20 -0.24
C ASN A 23 2.96 -5.67 -1.18
N VAL A 24 4.24 -5.66 -0.75
CA VAL A 24 5.37 -5.35 -1.64
C VAL A 24 5.50 -6.44 -2.71
N GLN A 25 5.36 -7.72 -2.32
CA GLN A 25 5.36 -8.83 -3.26
C GLN A 25 4.23 -8.69 -4.30
N ALA A 26 3.01 -8.39 -3.85
CA ALA A 26 1.88 -8.18 -4.77
C ALA A 26 2.14 -7.04 -5.77
N LEU A 27 2.79 -5.96 -5.33
CA LEU A 27 3.21 -4.89 -6.22
C LEU A 27 4.30 -5.36 -7.21
N LEU A 28 5.26 -6.18 -6.78
CA LEU A 28 6.31 -6.75 -7.64
C LEU A 28 5.73 -7.71 -8.69
N ASP A 29 4.84 -8.60 -8.27
CA ASP A 29 4.20 -9.60 -9.15
C ASP A 29 3.31 -8.95 -10.22
N TYR A 30 2.75 -7.78 -9.90
CA TYR A 30 1.91 -7.01 -10.83
C TYR A 30 2.71 -6.30 -11.93
N GLN A 31 4.00 -6.01 -11.71
CA GLN A 31 4.81 -5.25 -12.64
C GLN A 31 5.06 -6.05 -13.94
N ASP A 32 4.55 -5.55 -15.03
CA ASP A 32 4.87 -6.00 -16.38
C ASP A 32 5.51 -4.85 -17.19
N LYS A 33 5.67 -5.05 -18.50
CA LYS A 33 6.29 -4.04 -19.39
C LYS A 33 5.44 -2.78 -19.57
N LEU A 34 4.14 -2.86 -19.32
CA LEU A 34 3.19 -1.77 -19.52
C LEU A 34 2.85 -1.05 -18.20
N CYS A 35 3.27 -1.58 -17.07
CA CYS A 35 3.01 -1.00 -15.76
C CYS A 35 3.55 0.45 -15.69
N PRO A 36 2.74 1.44 -15.24
CA PRO A 36 3.11 2.86 -15.24
C PRO A 36 4.12 3.24 -14.14
N TRP A 37 4.62 2.27 -13.38
CA TRP A 37 5.63 2.46 -12.34
C TRP A 37 6.59 1.28 -12.28
N ARG A 38 7.75 1.51 -11.67
CA ARG A 38 8.75 0.48 -11.37
C ARG A 38 9.30 0.66 -9.96
N LEU A 39 9.23 -0.39 -9.14
CA LEU A 39 9.90 -0.40 -7.86
C LEU A 39 11.41 -0.44 -8.05
N SER A 40 12.10 0.53 -7.51
CA SER A 40 13.57 0.65 -7.53
C SER A 40 14.18 0.59 -6.15
N LEU A 41 13.36 0.78 -5.10
CA LEU A 41 13.81 0.88 -3.72
C LEU A 41 12.76 0.29 -2.77
N VAL A 42 13.23 -0.48 -1.79
CA VAL A 42 12.46 -0.86 -0.61
C VAL A 42 13.07 -0.21 0.63
N VAL A 43 12.25 0.49 1.40
CA VAL A 43 12.66 1.14 2.65
C VAL A 43 12.00 0.45 3.83
N THR A 44 12.77 0.16 4.87
CA THR A 44 12.27 -0.39 6.14
C THR A 44 12.84 0.34 7.34
N ASP A 45 12.11 0.31 8.47
CA ASP A 45 12.57 0.80 9.77
C ASP A 45 13.28 -0.26 10.62
N ARG A 46 13.44 -1.51 10.08
CA ARG A 46 13.91 -2.68 10.82
C ARG A 46 14.94 -3.50 10.04
N GLU A 47 16.04 -3.83 10.70
CA GLU A 47 17.12 -4.65 10.11
C GLU A 47 16.68 -6.09 9.79
N ASN A 48 15.70 -6.62 10.55
CA ASN A 48 15.23 -8.00 10.40
C ASN A 48 13.84 -8.08 9.73
N ALA A 49 13.49 -7.11 8.89
CA ALA A 49 12.23 -7.16 8.15
C ALA A 49 12.34 -8.16 6.98
N GLU A 50 11.43 -9.12 6.91
CA GLU A 50 11.40 -10.15 5.85
C GLU A 50 11.26 -9.54 4.44
N VAL A 51 10.74 -8.32 4.33
CA VAL A 51 10.68 -7.60 3.05
C VAL A 51 12.04 -7.41 2.39
N LEU A 52 13.14 -7.41 3.18
CA LEU A 52 14.51 -7.30 2.66
C LEU A 52 14.90 -8.52 1.80
N GLU A 53 14.48 -9.73 2.20
CA GLU A 53 14.69 -10.95 1.41
C GLU A 53 13.91 -10.90 0.08
N ARG A 54 12.67 -10.39 0.11
CA ARG A 54 11.88 -10.19 -1.13
C ARG A 54 12.55 -9.20 -2.08
N ALA A 55 13.07 -8.11 -1.55
CA ALA A 55 13.77 -7.11 -2.34
C ALA A 55 15.05 -7.68 -2.97
N ASP A 56 15.82 -8.47 -2.21
CA ASP A 56 17.04 -9.13 -2.68
C ASP A 56 16.75 -10.11 -3.83
N VAL A 57 15.74 -10.97 -3.66
CA VAL A 57 15.29 -11.91 -4.71
C VAL A 57 14.84 -11.17 -5.98
N ALA A 58 14.19 -10.03 -5.82
CA ALA A 58 13.73 -9.21 -6.94
C ALA A 58 14.83 -8.29 -7.53
N GLY A 59 16.03 -8.26 -6.94
CA GLY A 59 17.12 -7.37 -7.37
C GLY A 59 16.83 -5.88 -7.12
N ILE A 60 16.01 -5.56 -6.12
CA ILE A 60 15.62 -4.20 -5.75
C ILE A 60 16.55 -3.66 -4.66
N SER A 61 17.00 -2.43 -4.81
CA SER A 61 17.80 -1.76 -3.78
C SER A 61 17.04 -1.63 -2.46
N THR A 62 17.74 -1.70 -1.33
CA THR A 62 17.15 -1.56 0.00
C THR A 62 17.77 -0.44 0.80
N ALA A 63 17.00 0.19 1.67
CA ALA A 63 17.48 1.14 2.67
C ALA A 63 16.84 0.84 4.03
N ILE A 64 17.65 0.80 5.09
CA ILE A 64 17.19 0.64 6.46
C ILE A 64 17.30 2.01 7.14
N ILE A 65 16.17 2.56 7.55
CA ILE A 65 16.07 3.87 8.21
C ILE A 65 15.38 3.68 9.57
N PRO A 66 16.14 3.42 10.65
CA PRO A 66 15.59 3.29 11.99
C PRO A 66 14.92 4.60 12.43
N VAL A 67 13.72 4.49 12.99
CA VAL A 67 12.94 5.66 13.45
C VAL A 67 12.99 5.81 14.97
N GLN A 68 13.18 4.69 15.69
CA GLN A 68 13.09 4.68 17.15
C GLN A 68 14.20 5.54 17.79
N ALA A 69 13.82 6.38 18.75
CA ALA A 69 14.71 7.27 19.52
C ALA A 69 15.49 8.30 18.66
N ARG A 70 14.95 8.66 17.48
CA ARG A 70 15.52 9.68 16.59
C ARG A 70 14.59 10.88 16.45
N ALA A 71 15.15 12.05 16.19
CA ALA A 71 14.36 13.23 15.85
C ALA A 71 13.68 13.02 14.47
N SER A 72 12.46 13.53 14.34
CA SER A 72 11.69 13.40 13.09
C SER A 72 12.42 14.06 11.91
N SER A 73 13.08 15.20 12.14
CA SER A 73 13.89 15.90 11.14
C SER A 73 15.04 15.05 10.59
N ASP A 74 15.73 14.31 11.46
CA ASP A 74 16.85 13.46 11.04
C ASP A 74 16.36 12.28 10.20
N VAL A 75 15.23 11.68 10.61
CA VAL A 75 14.57 10.61 9.84
C VAL A 75 14.09 11.15 8.49
N ALA A 76 13.51 12.35 8.47
CA ALA A 76 13.07 13.00 7.24
C ALA A 76 14.25 13.24 6.28
N GLN A 77 15.37 13.72 6.79
CA GLN A 77 16.57 13.97 5.98
C GLN A 77 17.11 12.68 5.36
N ASP A 78 17.21 11.60 6.14
CA ASP A 78 17.64 10.29 5.61
C ASP A 78 16.68 9.78 4.55
N MET A 79 15.36 9.83 4.81
CA MET A 79 14.34 9.42 3.84
C MET A 79 14.46 10.22 2.55
N LEU A 80 14.50 11.54 2.62
CA LEU A 80 14.62 12.41 1.44
C LEU A 80 15.90 12.15 0.68
N SER A 81 17.02 11.96 1.36
CA SER A 81 18.33 11.71 0.74
C SER A 81 18.31 10.38 -0.06
N VAL A 82 17.78 9.30 0.51
CA VAL A 82 17.73 8.01 -0.17
C VAL A 82 16.72 8.01 -1.33
N LEU A 83 15.56 8.66 -1.14
CA LEU A 83 14.56 8.81 -2.19
C LEU A 83 15.08 9.60 -3.39
N GLU A 84 15.82 10.68 -3.13
CA GLU A 84 16.44 11.50 -4.16
C GLU A 84 17.56 10.74 -4.91
N ALA A 85 18.43 10.04 -4.18
CA ALA A 85 19.49 9.22 -4.77
C ALA A 85 18.95 8.17 -5.74
N HIS A 86 17.77 7.61 -5.45
CA HIS A 86 17.06 6.64 -6.31
C HIS A 86 16.08 7.30 -7.28
N ARG A 87 16.00 8.63 -7.34
CA ARG A 87 15.07 9.38 -8.22
C ARG A 87 13.62 8.97 -8.05
N VAL A 88 13.22 8.65 -6.82
CA VAL A 88 11.85 8.21 -6.53
C VAL A 88 10.85 9.33 -6.82
N GLU A 89 9.75 8.96 -7.49
CA GLU A 89 8.68 9.87 -7.88
C GLU A 89 7.36 9.57 -7.17
N VAL A 90 7.17 8.32 -6.70
CA VAL A 90 5.97 7.86 -5.98
C VAL A 90 6.36 6.88 -4.88
N ILE A 91 5.64 6.89 -3.77
CA ILE A 91 5.90 6.06 -2.59
C ILE A 91 4.67 5.21 -2.29
N PHE A 92 4.88 3.90 -2.03
CA PHE A 92 3.86 2.94 -1.65
C PHE A 92 4.11 2.47 -0.21
N LEU A 93 3.26 2.84 0.75
CA LEU A 93 3.32 2.31 2.11
C LEU A 93 2.60 0.95 2.14
N ALA A 94 3.37 -0.11 2.27
CA ALA A 94 2.93 -1.50 2.19
C ALA A 94 3.14 -2.21 3.55
N GLY A 95 2.41 -1.77 4.56
CA GLY A 95 2.60 -2.22 5.94
C GLY A 95 3.76 -1.51 6.65
N TYR A 96 3.97 -0.24 6.37
CA TYR A 96 4.91 0.61 7.11
C TYR A 96 4.23 1.19 8.35
N LEU A 97 4.76 0.86 9.53
CA LEU A 97 4.09 1.11 10.82
C LEU A 97 4.48 2.44 11.48
N ARG A 98 5.20 3.30 10.78
CA ARG A 98 5.65 4.59 11.31
C ARG A 98 4.96 5.74 10.60
N LEU A 99 4.76 6.83 11.33
CA LEU A 99 4.32 8.07 10.69
C LEU A 99 5.41 8.58 9.75
N ILE A 100 5.01 8.95 8.55
CA ILE A 100 5.93 9.60 7.61
C ILE A 100 6.14 11.03 8.07
N PRO A 101 7.39 11.51 8.18
CA PRO A 101 7.68 12.90 8.54
C PRO A 101 6.99 13.89 7.60
N SER A 102 6.53 15.02 8.15
CA SER A 102 5.80 16.05 7.38
C SER A 102 6.59 16.60 6.21
N GLU A 103 7.92 16.68 6.33
CA GLU A 103 8.80 17.13 5.25
C GLU A 103 8.74 16.17 4.04
N VAL A 104 8.67 14.86 4.29
CA VAL A 104 8.53 13.85 3.24
C VAL A 104 7.12 13.91 2.64
N VAL A 105 6.07 14.01 3.49
CA VAL A 105 4.67 14.16 3.03
C VAL A 105 4.54 15.39 2.13
N ASN A 106 5.09 16.52 2.53
CA ASN A 106 5.03 17.76 1.77
C ASN A 106 5.79 17.67 0.43
N ARG A 107 6.97 17.01 0.42
CA ARG A 107 7.78 16.81 -0.80
C ARG A 107 7.09 15.90 -1.82
N TYR A 108 6.35 14.88 -1.32
CA TYR A 108 5.65 13.87 -2.11
C TYR A 108 4.11 14.01 -2.02
N ARG A 109 3.62 15.23 -1.88
CA ARG A 109 2.17 15.49 -1.78
C ARG A 109 1.41 14.83 -2.93
N ARG A 110 0.36 14.02 -2.59
CA ARG A 110 -0.43 13.21 -3.53
C ARG A 110 0.39 12.20 -4.36
N ARG A 111 1.55 11.81 -3.83
CA ARG A 111 2.45 10.80 -4.40
C ARG A 111 2.86 9.74 -3.37
N ILE A 112 2.21 9.73 -2.20
CA ILE A 112 2.35 8.67 -1.19
C ILE A 112 1.01 7.99 -1.06
N LEU A 113 0.96 6.69 -1.33
CA LEU A 113 -0.22 5.84 -1.19
C LEU A 113 -0.01 4.91 0.00
N ASN A 114 -1.08 4.68 0.77
CA ASN A 114 -1.09 3.67 1.84
C ASN A 114 -2.22 2.68 1.62
N ILE A 115 -1.97 1.40 1.93
CA ILE A 115 -3.00 0.36 2.05
C ILE A 115 -3.31 0.14 3.52
N HIS A 116 -4.59 0.25 3.89
CA HIS A 116 -5.08 0.04 5.25
C HIS A 116 -6.09 -1.11 5.27
N PRO A 117 -5.97 -2.09 6.21
CA PRO A 117 -6.76 -3.32 6.20
C PRO A 117 -8.16 -3.17 6.82
N ALA A 118 -8.83 -2.06 6.56
CA ALA A 118 -10.23 -1.83 6.92
C ALA A 118 -10.90 -0.83 5.97
N LEU A 119 -12.21 -0.67 6.11
CA LEU A 119 -13.00 0.33 5.39
C LEU A 119 -12.92 1.67 6.11
N LEU A 120 -11.96 2.52 5.74
CA LEU A 120 -11.85 3.85 6.31
C LEU A 120 -13.13 4.68 6.06
N PRO A 121 -13.50 5.55 7.02
CA PRO A 121 -12.73 6.01 8.20
C PRO A 121 -12.82 5.08 9.42
N SER A 122 -13.60 3.99 9.38
CA SER A 122 -13.71 3.04 10.48
C SER A 122 -12.41 2.28 10.67
N PHE A 123 -12.07 1.98 11.94
CA PHE A 123 -10.89 1.19 12.32
C PHE A 123 -9.55 1.73 11.77
N GLY A 124 -9.46 3.05 11.53
CA GLY A 124 -8.24 3.76 11.16
C GLY A 124 -7.66 4.56 12.32
N GLY A 125 -6.47 5.15 12.09
CA GLY A 125 -5.82 6.07 13.02
C GLY A 125 -4.73 5.42 13.88
N LYS A 126 -4.19 6.23 14.81
CA LYS A 126 -3.04 5.84 15.62
C LYS A 126 -3.27 4.53 16.41
N GLY A 127 -2.43 3.54 16.20
CA GLY A 127 -2.49 2.24 16.88
C GLY A 127 -3.30 1.17 16.16
N MET A 128 -4.03 1.52 15.09
CA MET A 128 -4.81 0.61 14.27
C MET A 128 -3.95 0.08 13.13
N TYR A 129 -3.29 -1.07 13.35
CA TYR A 129 -2.45 -1.76 12.37
C TYR A 129 -2.38 -3.26 12.63
N GLY A 130 -2.14 -4.03 11.57
CA GLY A 130 -2.00 -5.49 11.62
C GLY A 130 -3.20 -6.15 12.29
N MET A 131 -2.98 -7.19 13.09
CA MET A 131 -4.04 -7.96 13.75
C MET A 131 -4.97 -7.13 14.64
N ARG A 132 -4.52 -5.97 15.13
CA ARG A 132 -5.37 -5.10 15.96
C ARG A 132 -6.59 -4.57 15.23
N VAL A 133 -6.46 -4.33 13.92
CA VAL A 133 -7.59 -3.88 13.09
C VAL A 133 -8.63 -4.98 12.97
N HIS A 134 -8.20 -6.21 12.63
CA HIS A 134 -9.10 -7.34 12.46
C HIS A 134 -9.77 -7.75 13.77
N GLN A 135 -9.03 -7.70 14.89
CA GLN A 135 -9.59 -7.91 16.22
C GLN A 135 -10.68 -6.88 16.51
N ALA A 136 -10.42 -5.60 16.26
CA ALA A 136 -11.38 -4.53 16.51
C ALA A 136 -12.65 -4.68 15.63
N VAL A 137 -12.52 -5.13 14.39
CA VAL A 137 -13.65 -5.43 13.49
C VAL A 137 -14.52 -6.55 14.05
N VAL A 138 -13.88 -7.66 14.49
CA VAL A 138 -14.60 -8.80 15.08
C VAL A 138 -15.26 -8.42 16.40
N ASP A 139 -14.53 -7.72 17.29
CA ASP A 139 -15.06 -7.27 18.59
C ASP A 139 -16.25 -6.29 18.44
N ALA A 140 -16.26 -5.52 17.35
CA ALA A 140 -17.39 -4.62 17.04
C ALA A 140 -18.61 -5.33 16.45
N GLY A 141 -18.50 -6.63 16.11
CA GLY A 141 -19.58 -7.39 15.49
C GLY A 141 -19.95 -6.90 14.09
N GLU A 142 -18.99 -6.35 13.36
CA GLU A 142 -19.22 -5.88 12.00
C GLU A 142 -19.50 -7.08 11.07
N SER A 143 -20.48 -6.94 10.18
CA SER A 143 -20.78 -7.97 9.16
C SER A 143 -20.00 -7.76 7.86
N MET A 144 -19.23 -6.67 7.76
CA MET A 144 -18.48 -6.30 6.56
C MET A 144 -17.20 -5.57 6.97
N THR A 145 -16.10 -5.92 6.32
CA THR A 145 -14.82 -5.20 6.42
C THR A 145 -14.20 -5.05 5.04
N GLY A 146 -12.92 -4.75 4.95
CA GLY A 146 -12.27 -4.62 3.65
C GLY A 146 -10.87 -4.03 3.73
N ALA A 147 -10.44 -3.47 2.62
CA ALA A 147 -9.21 -2.71 2.51
C ALA A 147 -9.45 -1.35 1.86
N THR A 148 -8.65 -0.36 2.22
CA THR A 148 -8.69 1.00 1.68
C THR A 148 -7.31 1.40 1.20
N VAL A 149 -7.22 1.88 -0.05
CA VAL A 149 -6.05 2.64 -0.51
C VAL A 149 -6.39 4.12 -0.46
N HIS A 150 -5.50 4.90 0.14
CA HIS A 150 -5.69 6.34 0.30
C HIS A 150 -4.37 7.09 0.14
N TYR A 151 -4.43 8.38 -0.13
CA TYR A 151 -3.26 9.25 -0.06
C TYR A 151 -2.84 9.45 1.39
N VAL A 152 -1.54 9.58 1.61
CA VAL A 152 -0.99 9.89 2.93
C VAL A 152 -0.91 11.39 3.12
N ASP A 153 -1.39 11.85 4.27
CA ASP A 153 -1.26 13.20 4.78
C ASP A 153 -0.48 13.23 6.12
N GLU A 154 -0.60 14.30 6.89
CA GLU A 154 0.12 14.46 8.15
C GLU A 154 -0.51 13.69 9.33
N GLU A 155 -1.71 13.10 9.12
CA GLU A 155 -2.43 12.32 10.11
C GLU A 155 -2.56 10.86 9.69
N TYR A 156 -2.62 9.94 10.65
CA TYR A 156 -2.82 8.52 10.34
C TYR A 156 -4.21 8.29 9.70
N ASP A 157 -4.22 7.66 8.53
CA ASP A 157 -5.39 7.12 7.83
C ASP A 157 -6.52 8.15 7.56
N ARG A 158 -6.14 9.45 7.39
CA ARG A 158 -7.08 10.57 7.15
C ARG A 158 -7.06 11.11 5.72
N GLY A 159 -6.08 10.73 4.92
CA GLY A 159 -5.96 11.22 3.55
C GLY A 159 -7.10 10.77 2.63
N THR A 160 -7.21 11.44 1.50
CA THR A 160 -8.26 11.19 0.50
C THR A 160 -8.23 9.74 0.04
N ILE A 161 -9.36 9.05 0.10
CA ILE A 161 -9.53 7.67 -0.37
C ILE A 161 -9.41 7.63 -1.90
N ILE A 162 -8.62 6.66 -2.39
CA ILE A 162 -8.44 6.35 -3.81
C ILE A 162 -9.41 5.26 -4.20
N GLY A 163 -9.47 4.17 -3.42
CA GLY A 163 -10.36 3.05 -3.67
C GLY A 163 -10.51 2.16 -2.44
N GLN A 164 -11.61 1.42 -2.40
CA GLN A 164 -11.91 0.45 -1.34
C GLN A 164 -12.42 -0.86 -1.94
N SER A 165 -12.09 -1.98 -1.30
CA SER A 165 -12.66 -3.29 -1.60
C SER A 165 -13.24 -3.89 -0.32
N ARG A 166 -14.36 -4.61 -0.44
CA ARG A 166 -15.16 -5.12 0.69
C ARG A 166 -15.13 -6.64 0.73
N VAL A 167 -15.17 -7.19 1.94
CA VAL A 167 -15.36 -8.63 2.20
C VAL A 167 -16.32 -8.83 3.36
N PRO A 168 -17.09 -9.91 3.36
CA PRO A 168 -17.96 -10.24 4.49
C PRO A 168 -17.13 -10.66 5.71
N VAL A 169 -17.74 -10.49 6.89
CA VAL A 169 -17.28 -11.04 8.17
C VAL A 169 -18.40 -11.94 8.66
N GLU A 170 -18.11 -13.23 8.77
CA GLU A 170 -19.08 -14.22 9.23
C GLU A 170 -19.11 -14.26 10.76
N PRO A 171 -20.24 -14.65 11.40
CA PRO A 171 -20.39 -14.63 12.85
C PRO A 171 -19.35 -15.45 13.62
N GLU A 172 -18.79 -16.48 13.00
CA GLU A 172 -17.81 -17.40 13.62
C GLU A 172 -16.37 -17.11 13.17
N ASP A 173 -16.14 -16.04 12.40
CA ASP A 173 -14.80 -15.69 11.93
C ASP A 173 -13.90 -15.25 13.09
N SER A 174 -12.73 -15.87 13.20
CA SER A 174 -11.67 -15.32 14.05
C SER A 174 -10.97 -14.12 13.38
N PRO A 175 -10.27 -13.27 14.14
CA PRO A 175 -9.48 -12.17 13.57
C PRO A 175 -8.48 -12.62 12.50
N GLU A 176 -7.90 -13.83 12.65
CA GLU A 176 -6.96 -14.42 11.69
C GLU A 176 -7.64 -14.77 10.36
N VAL A 177 -8.87 -15.33 10.43
CA VAL A 177 -9.68 -15.62 9.24
C VAL A 177 -10.02 -14.33 8.49
N VAL A 178 -10.47 -13.32 9.23
CA VAL A 178 -10.75 -11.99 8.66
C VAL A 178 -9.48 -11.39 8.04
N ALA A 179 -8.34 -11.46 8.74
CA ALA A 179 -7.06 -10.97 8.23
C ALA A 179 -6.66 -11.65 6.91
N ALA A 180 -6.76 -12.98 6.84
CA ALA A 180 -6.43 -13.74 5.63
C ALA A 180 -7.35 -13.36 4.45
N ARG A 181 -8.65 -13.15 4.71
CA ARG A 181 -9.61 -12.71 3.70
C ARG A 181 -9.32 -11.29 3.22
N VAL A 182 -9.01 -10.37 4.13
CA VAL A 182 -8.66 -8.98 3.80
C VAL A 182 -7.33 -8.92 3.04
N LEU A 183 -6.33 -9.72 3.41
CA LEU A 183 -5.03 -9.74 2.73
C LEU A 183 -5.16 -10.10 1.24
N LYS A 184 -6.05 -11.04 0.90
CA LYS A 184 -6.30 -11.41 -0.50
C LYS A 184 -6.79 -10.23 -1.33
N ILE A 185 -7.69 -9.41 -0.78
CA ILE A 185 -8.18 -8.22 -1.48
C ILE A 185 -7.17 -7.07 -1.47
N GLU A 186 -6.34 -6.93 -0.44
CA GLU A 186 -5.24 -5.97 -0.44
C GLU A 186 -4.31 -6.22 -1.62
N HIS A 187 -3.90 -7.48 -1.85
CA HIS A 187 -3.01 -7.87 -2.93
C HIS A 187 -3.57 -7.58 -4.33
N ARG A 188 -4.90 -7.48 -4.48
CA ARG A 188 -5.57 -7.10 -5.73
C ARG A 188 -5.77 -5.59 -5.82
N LEU A 189 -6.26 -4.98 -4.75
CA LEU A 189 -6.62 -3.56 -4.72
C LEU A 189 -5.39 -2.66 -4.86
N TYR A 190 -4.30 -3.00 -4.16
CA TYR A 190 -3.16 -2.08 -4.06
C TYR A 190 -2.46 -1.86 -5.40
N PRO A 191 -2.11 -2.91 -6.17
CA PRO A 191 -1.53 -2.71 -7.51
C PRO A 191 -2.45 -1.93 -8.46
N LEU A 192 -3.75 -2.20 -8.46
CA LEU A 192 -4.74 -1.49 -9.29
C LEU A 192 -4.82 0.00 -8.92
N ALA A 193 -4.82 0.32 -7.62
CA ALA A 193 -4.83 1.70 -7.17
C ALA A 193 -3.51 2.43 -7.51
N ALA A 194 -2.38 1.72 -7.42
CA ALA A 194 -1.08 2.24 -7.82
C ALA A 194 -1.05 2.55 -9.33
N GLU A 195 -1.57 1.62 -10.17
CA GLU A 195 -1.68 1.82 -11.63
C GLU A 195 -2.57 3.02 -11.96
N HIS A 196 -3.75 3.09 -11.35
CA HIS A 196 -4.70 4.19 -11.55
C HIS A 196 -4.07 5.57 -11.26
N VAL A 197 -3.38 5.69 -10.12
CA VAL A 197 -2.73 6.94 -9.72
C VAL A 197 -1.52 7.25 -10.60
N CYS A 198 -0.65 6.27 -10.85
CA CYS A 198 0.56 6.51 -11.63
C CYS A 198 0.25 6.85 -13.09
N SER A 199 -0.74 6.20 -13.70
CA SER A 199 -1.21 6.55 -15.04
C SER A 199 -1.70 7.99 -15.11
N ALA A 200 -2.51 8.42 -14.13
CA ALA A 200 -2.99 9.79 -14.05
C ALA A 200 -1.85 10.80 -13.88
N LEU A 201 -0.84 10.48 -13.05
CA LEU A 201 0.34 11.33 -12.86
C LEU A 201 1.16 11.49 -14.14
N ILE A 202 1.35 10.41 -14.92
CA ILE A 202 2.05 10.46 -16.23
C ILE A 202 1.28 11.32 -17.23
N GLU A 203 -0.05 11.22 -17.23
CA GLU A 203 -0.93 11.99 -18.10
C GLU A 203 -1.12 13.45 -17.65
N GLY A 204 -0.59 13.83 -16.48
CA GLY A 204 -0.73 15.18 -15.91
C GLY A 204 -2.16 15.53 -15.50
N ARG A 205 -2.99 14.52 -15.18
CA ARG A 205 -4.38 14.69 -14.71
C ARG A 205 -4.54 14.32 -13.24
N GLU A 206 -5.59 14.81 -12.63
CA GLU A 206 -6.02 14.39 -11.30
C GLU A 206 -6.70 13.01 -11.41
N PRO A 207 -6.28 11.98 -10.65
CA PRO A 207 -7.02 10.73 -10.62
C PRO A 207 -8.35 10.92 -9.87
N GLY A 208 -9.44 10.49 -10.51
CA GLY A 208 -10.74 10.35 -9.85
C GLY A 208 -10.74 9.16 -8.87
N PRO A 209 -11.86 8.88 -8.19
CA PRO A 209 -12.01 7.64 -7.43
C PRO A 209 -11.77 6.42 -8.33
N LEU A 210 -11.11 5.40 -7.77
CA LEU A 210 -10.94 4.13 -8.47
C LEU A 210 -12.27 3.36 -8.40
N GLU A 211 -12.92 3.18 -9.55
CA GLU A 211 -14.07 2.31 -9.68
C GLU A 211 -13.57 0.88 -9.89
N LEU A 212 -13.74 0.03 -8.88
CA LEU A 212 -13.47 -1.39 -9.00
C LEU A 212 -14.68 -2.08 -9.61
N PRO A 213 -14.51 -3.04 -10.54
CA PRO A 213 -15.61 -3.90 -10.93
C PRO A 213 -16.12 -4.63 -9.68
N GLU A 214 -17.45 -4.70 -9.52
CA GLU A 214 -18.04 -5.50 -8.45
C GLU A 214 -17.51 -6.93 -8.57
N LEU A 215 -16.95 -7.46 -7.48
CA LEU A 215 -16.56 -8.87 -7.41
C LEU A 215 -17.83 -9.69 -7.63
N SER A 216 -17.89 -10.44 -8.73
CA SER A 216 -19.00 -11.35 -8.95
C SER A 216 -19.00 -12.40 -7.85
N SER A 217 -20.19 -12.83 -7.41
CA SER A 217 -20.39 -13.84 -6.36
C SER A 217 -19.67 -15.18 -6.64
N THR A 218 -19.25 -15.43 -7.88
CA THR A 218 -18.42 -16.57 -8.29
C THR A 218 -16.94 -16.43 -7.90
N GLU A 219 -16.40 -15.22 -7.86
CA GLU A 219 -14.98 -14.99 -7.48
C GLU A 219 -14.78 -15.05 -5.96
N THR A 220 -15.85 -14.92 -5.17
CA THR A 220 -15.80 -15.10 -3.72
C THR A 220 -15.58 -16.58 -3.35
N THR A 221 -16.06 -17.51 -4.17
CA THR A 221 -15.94 -18.97 -3.93
C THR A 221 -14.54 -19.50 -4.24
N ASP A 222 -13.82 -18.92 -5.21
CA ASP A 222 -12.43 -19.27 -5.53
C ASP A 222 -11.44 -18.77 -4.45
N LEU A 223 -11.88 -17.86 -3.58
CA LEU A 223 -11.11 -17.41 -2.42
C LEU A 223 -11.13 -18.45 -1.27
N GLU A 224 -12.05 -19.42 -1.30
CA GLU A 224 -12.20 -20.45 -0.26
C GLU A 224 -11.44 -21.76 -0.55
N HIS A 225 -10.92 -21.98 -1.78
CA HIS A 225 -10.39 -23.28 -2.23
C HIS A 225 -8.94 -23.25 -2.74
N THR A 226 -8.06 -22.45 -2.14
CA THR A 226 -6.62 -22.62 -2.38
C THR A 226 -5.95 -22.92 -1.03
N GLU A 227 -5.86 -24.22 -0.72
CA GLU A 227 -4.96 -24.76 0.32
C GLU A 227 -3.49 -24.66 -0.10
#